data_3a71a2148bbfdf7ea5d3e920569bf4de
#
_entry.id   3a71a2148bbfdf7ea5d3e920569bf4de
#
_cell.length_a   1.000
_cell.length_b   1.000
_cell.length_c   1.000
_cell.angle_alpha   90.00
_cell.angle_beta   90.00
_cell.angle_gamma   90.00
#
_symmetry.space_group_name_H-M   'P 1'
#
loop_
_entity.id
_entity.type
_entity.pdbx_description
1 polymer ?
#
loop_
_entity_poly.entity_id
_entity_poly.type
_entity_poly.pdbx_seq_one_letter_code
_entity_poly.pdbx_strand_id
1 'polypeptide(L)' 'MSTLDEWISKVGAELDLPADVIDTTLLLEVAGDAAHAVVRPAAPLTTFLIGVAVGRGYPLPDAAARVRSLAATWPGP' A
#
# COMPACT_ATOMS: atom_id res chain seq x y z
N MET A 1 7.46 15.18 -13.88
CA MET A 1 7.39 13.98 -13.03
C MET A 1 7.90 14.31 -11.65
N SER A 2 7.30 13.70 -10.63
CA SER A 2 7.75 13.92 -9.26
C SER A 2 8.91 13.01 -8.92
N THR A 3 9.66 13.37 -7.88
CA THR A 3 10.74 12.53 -7.36
C THR A 3 10.22 11.16 -6.94
N LEU A 4 9.02 11.13 -6.37
CA LEU A 4 8.40 9.87 -5.95
C LEU A 4 8.14 8.96 -7.15
N ASP A 5 7.59 9.50 -8.23
CA ASP A 5 7.32 8.71 -9.43
C ASP A 5 8.61 8.17 -10.04
N GLU A 6 9.66 8.97 -10.04
CA GLU A 6 10.97 8.52 -10.53
C GLU A 6 11.52 7.39 -9.68
N TRP A 7 11.41 7.53 -8.37
CA TRP A 7 11.86 6.49 -7.43
C TRP A 7 11.11 5.19 -7.64
N ILE A 8 9.78 5.26 -7.74
CA ILE A 8 8.94 4.09 -7.95
C ILE A 8 9.32 3.37 -9.24
N SER A 9 9.56 4.12 -10.31
CA SER A 9 9.98 3.54 -11.58
C SER A 9 11.31 2.81 -11.44
N LYS A 10 12.26 3.40 -10.73
CA LYS A 10 13.58 2.78 -10.54
C LYS A 10 13.50 1.53 -9.67
N VAL A 11 12.71 1.56 -8.61
CA VAL A 11 12.53 0.39 -7.76
C VAL A 11 11.87 -0.74 -8.55
N GLY A 12 10.82 -0.42 -9.31
CA GLY A 12 10.14 -1.39 -10.14
C GLY A 12 11.08 -2.07 -11.14
N ALA A 13 11.92 -1.27 -11.79
CA ALA A 13 12.91 -1.79 -12.73
C ALA A 13 13.95 -2.68 -12.01
N GLU A 14 14.41 -2.24 -10.86
CA GLU A 14 15.40 -3.00 -10.08
C GLU A 14 14.85 -4.36 -9.65
N LEU A 15 13.55 -4.42 -9.34
CA LEU A 15 12.89 -5.64 -8.91
C LEU A 15 12.27 -6.41 -10.08
N ASP A 16 12.46 -5.94 -11.30
CA ASP A 16 11.98 -6.61 -12.50
C ASP A 16 10.46 -6.74 -12.52
N LEU A 17 9.76 -5.69 -12.08
CA LEU A 17 8.31 -5.67 -12.00
C LEU A 17 7.70 -4.90 -13.16
N PRO A 18 6.49 -5.30 -13.63
CA PRO A 18 5.78 -4.52 -14.64
C PRO A 18 5.44 -3.13 -14.12
N ALA A 19 5.38 -2.14 -15.03
CA ALA A 19 5.15 -0.75 -14.65
C ALA A 19 3.77 -0.51 -14.05
N ASP A 20 2.81 -1.40 -14.30
CA ASP A 20 1.41 -1.22 -13.90
C ASP A 20 1.03 -1.94 -12.62
N VAL A 21 2.00 -2.43 -11.85
CA VAL A 21 1.68 -3.16 -10.61
C VAL A 21 1.28 -2.25 -9.46
N ILE A 22 1.61 -0.97 -9.53
CA ILE A 22 1.42 -0.07 -8.40
C ILE A 22 0.36 1.00 -8.70
N ASP A 23 -0.55 1.16 -7.75
CA ASP A 23 -1.47 2.30 -7.69
C ASP A 23 -1.00 3.17 -6.54
N THR A 24 -0.17 4.16 -6.85
CA THR A 24 0.47 5.00 -5.86
C THR A 24 -0.55 5.73 -4.99
N THR A 25 -1.56 6.31 -5.60
CA THR A 25 -2.58 7.08 -4.87
C THR A 25 -3.29 6.20 -3.86
N LEU A 26 -3.75 5.02 -4.29
CA LEU A 26 -4.46 4.10 -3.41
C LEU A 26 -3.57 3.62 -2.26
N LEU A 27 -2.33 3.27 -2.57
CA LEU A 27 -1.41 2.78 -1.53
C LEU A 27 -1.06 3.86 -0.52
N LEU A 28 -0.89 5.11 -0.95
CA LEU A 28 -0.64 6.21 -0.01
C LEU A 28 -1.85 6.48 0.87
N GLU A 29 -3.06 6.34 0.34
CA GLU A 29 -4.27 6.49 1.15
C GLU A 29 -4.37 5.40 2.22
N VAL A 30 -4.11 4.14 1.84
CA VAL A 30 -4.12 3.03 2.79
C VAL A 30 -3.04 3.21 3.85
N ALA A 31 -1.85 3.62 3.44
CA ALA A 31 -0.75 3.88 4.37
C ALA A 31 -1.14 4.95 5.39
N GLY A 32 -1.77 6.03 4.93
CA GLY A 32 -2.25 7.09 5.80
C GLY A 32 -3.30 6.59 6.78
N ASP A 33 -4.26 5.81 6.30
CA ASP A 33 -5.31 5.23 7.16
C ASP A 33 -4.68 4.38 8.27
N ALA A 34 -3.72 3.52 7.93
CA ALA A 34 -3.06 2.68 8.92
C ALA A 34 -2.26 3.50 9.94
N ALA A 35 -1.55 4.51 9.45
CA ALA A 35 -0.74 5.36 10.32
C ALA A 35 -1.59 6.13 11.31
N HIS A 36 -2.74 6.65 10.87
CA HIS A 36 -3.63 7.44 11.72
C HIS A 36 -4.49 6.58 12.65
N ALA A 37 -5.00 5.46 12.16
CA ALA A 37 -5.87 4.61 12.95
C ALA A 37 -5.12 3.79 13.99
N VAL A 38 -3.91 3.37 13.68
CA VAL A 38 -3.13 2.48 14.55
C VAL A 38 -1.92 3.21 15.11
N VAL A 39 -0.85 3.29 14.33
CA VAL A 39 0.39 3.95 14.72
C VAL A 39 1.24 4.13 13.46
N ARG A 40 2.13 5.12 13.43
CA ARG A 40 2.91 5.44 12.24
C ARG A 40 3.61 4.24 11.59
N PRO A 41 4.35 3.42 12.35
CA PRO A 41 5.04 2.27 11.72
C PRO A 41 4.11 1.25 11.09
N ALA A 42 2.81 1.32 11.35
CA ALA A 42 1.86 0.43 10.69
C ALA A 42 1.78 0.67 9.18
N ALA A 43 2.09 1.89 8.72
CA ALA A 43 1.97 2.23 7.31
C ALA A 43 2.81 1.32 6.40
N PRO A 44 4.15 1.24 6.57
CA PRO A 44 4.94 0.37 5.69
C PRO A 44 4.62 -1.11 5.88
N LEU A 45 4.30 -1.53 7.10
CA LEU A 45 3.99 -2.95 7.33
C LEU A 45 2.68 -3.35 6.67
N THR A 46 1.68 -2.48 6.74
CA THR A 46 0.38 -2.71 6.11
C THR A 46 0.52 -2.79 4.59
N THR A 47 1.27 -1.87 3.99
CA THR A 47 1.44 -1.89 2.53
C THR A 47 2.24 -3.10 2.08
N PHE A 48 3.22 -3.55 2.88
CA PHE A 48 3.94 -4.78 2.57
C PHE A 48 2.98 -5.98 2.57
N LEU A 49 2.12 -6.07 3.58
CA LEU A 49 1.16 -7.18 3.67
C LEU A 49 0.17 -7.16 2.50
N ILE A 50 -0.28 -5.98 2.10
CA ILE A 50 -1.11 -5.84 0.91
C ILE A 50 -0.36 -6.36 -0.32
N GLY A 51 0.92 -6.01 -0.45
CA GLY A 51 1.74 -6.47 -1.55
C GLY A 51 1.88 -7.99 -1.58
N VAL A 52 2.02 -8.61 -0.42
CA VAL A 52 2.05 -10.08 -0.32
C VAL A 52 0.73 -10.68 -0.81
N ALA A 53 -0.39 -10.11 -0.38
CA ALA A 53 -1.72 -10.58 -0.81
C ALA A 53 -1.88 -10.47 -2.32
N VAL A 54 -1.49 -9.32 -2.88
CA VAL A 54 -1.56 -9.10 -4.34
C VAL A 54 -0.68 -10.10 -5.08
N GLY A 55 0.52 -10.34 -4.57
CA GLY A 55 1.43 -11.33 -5.17
C GLY A 55 0.88 -12.74 -5.14
N ARG A 56 -0.06 -13.01 -4.25
CA ARG A 56 -0.75 -14.30 -4.14
C ARG A 56 -2.08 -14.34 -4.89
N GLY A 57 -2.36 -13.31 -5.68
CA GLY A 57 -3.53 -13.29 -6.55
C GLY A 57 -4.71 -12.46 -6.05
N TYR A 58 -4.60 -11.80 -4.91
CA TYR A 58 -5.66 -10.96 -4.38
C TYR A 58 -5.69 -9.63 -5.15
N PRO A 59 -6.82 -9.22 -5.72
CA PRO A 59 -6.88 -7.93 -6.43
C PRO A 59 -6.55 -6.77 -5.48
N LEU A 60 -5.70 -5.85 -5.93
CA LEU A 60 -5.29 -4.73 -5.10
C LEU A 60 -6.46 -3.90 -4.56
N PRO A 61 -7.46 -3.51 -5.37
CA PRO A 61 -8.57 -2.73 -4.82
C PRO A 61 -9.32 -3.44 -3.70
N ASP A 62 -9.46 -4.76 -3.81
CA ASP A 62 -10.15 -5.55 -2.80
C ASP A 62 -9.34 -5.65 -1.51
N ALA A 63 -8.03 -5.88 -1.63
CA ALA A 63 -7.15 -5.91 -0.47
C ALA A 63 -7.14 -4.57 0.24
N ALA A 64 -7.04 -3.48 -0.52
CA ALA A 64 -7.06 -2.13 0.03
C ALA A 64 -8.38 -1.84 0.74
N ALA A 65 -9.51 -2.21 0.15
CA ALA A 65 -10.82 -1.96 0.74
C ALA A 65 -10.97 -2.70 2.07
N ARG A 66 -10.50 -3.93 2.16
CA ARG A 66 -10.56 -4.70 3.40
C ARG A 66 -9.73 -4.08 4.50
N VAL A 67 -8.52 -3.64 4.17
CA VAL A 67 -7.64 -3.01 5.15
C VAL A 67 -8.22 -1.67 5.62
N ARG A 68 -8.75 -0.86 4.70
CA ARG A 68 -9.35 0.42 5.05
C ARG A 68 -10.58 0.24 5.95
N SER A 69 -11.37 -0.78 5.67
CA SER A 69 -12.52 -1.12 6.52
C SER A 69 -12.07 -1.50 7.93
N LEU A 70 -11.03 -2.30 8.03
CA LEU A 70 -10.45 -2.69 9.31
C LEU A 70 -9.92 -1.48 10.07
N ALA A 71 -9.22 -0.58 9.39
CA ALA A 71 -8.70 0.64 10.00
C ALA A 71 -9.83 1.53 10.53
N ALA A 72 -10.94 1.62 9.80
CA ALA A 72 -12.08 2.44 10.17
C ALA A 72 -12.74 1.97 11.47
N THR A 73 -12.61 0.68 11.79
CA THR A 73 -13.20 0.11 13.01
C THR A 73 -12.18 -0.16 14.11
N TRP A 74 -10.91 0.19 13.88
CA TRP A 74 -9.86 -0.01 14.88
C TRP A 74 -10.11 0.90 16.08
N PRO A 75 -10.00 0.40 17.31
CA PRO A 75 -10.40 1.16 18.51
C PRO A 75 -9.46 2.31 18.87
N GLY A 76 -8.47 2.58 18.05
CA GLY A 76 -7.58 3.71 18.24
C GLY A 76 -6.25 3.31 18.84
N PRO A 77 -5.33 4.26 18.86
CA PRO A 77 -3.99 3.99 19.37
C PRO A 77 -3.97 3.80 20.88
#